data_afc2bdfc4bb7763f069977846c781e19
#
_entry.id   afc2bdfc4bb7763f069977846c781e19
#
_cell.length_a   1.000
_cell.length_b   1.000
_cell.length_c   1.000
_cell.angle_alpha   90.00
_cell.angle_beta   90.00
_cell.angle_gamma   90.00
#
_symmetry.space_group_name_H-M   'P 1'
#
loop_
_entity.id
_entity.type
_entity.pdbx_description
1 polymer ?
#
loop_
_entity_poly.entity_id
_entity_poly.type
_entity_poly.pdbx_seq_one_letter_code
_entity_poly.pdbx_strand_id
1 'polypeptide(L)'
;MRKRIFAILLLTGWVTTTLVGQEQATRKDSDRWQQYANYYMEIDMNVETNRFQGVQKLEYTNNSPDELNQVFYHLYFNAFQPESMMDVRSRSIQDPDRRVGDRISKLSNEEIGYQKIFSLKQDGEQVEFEVVGTVLEAKLNEPIQPGETVTFDMEFEGQVPLQIRRSGRDNREGIRYTMTQWYPKLAEYDYQGWHADEYIGREFYGVWGDYEIKISIDEEYVIGGTGYLQNPLEIGHGYENPGQTVKKKVENGKLTWHFVAPNVHDFAWAADPDYAHDKLTMDNGMVLHFFHQKGQNEENWKALMPLAERAFEYANENFGQYPYKQFSVIQGGDGGMEYPMSTMITGNRGSLLGVTIHEALHDWYHGVLGNNEALTPWMDEGFTSYASGRISRHLRSDGSEETTIENIGTPAGGSYLRIATSDIEEPLSTHSDHYNLNGAYSTAAYGKGAVWMSQLGYVIGEEARDKGLLEYFNTWKFKHPNPNDVLRVFERVSGLELDWYNEYFVYTTKNIDYGVQNVVGEGKQTNVTLEKIGLMPMPVDVVVTYKDGTKEVHYMALRMMRGEKPAETNDPRVVHPDWPWTNPTYEFSID
;
A
#
# COMPACT_ATOMS: atom_id res chain seq x y z
N MET A 1 -21.24 -42.37 86.15
CA MET A 1 -21.95 -42.20 84.86
C MET A 1 -21.46 -40.93 84.21
N ARG A 2 -20.61 -41.05 83.23
CA ARG A 2 -19.99 -39.91 82.56
C ARG A 2 -20.80 -39.62 81.30
N LYS A 3 -21.39 -38.41 81.17
CA LYS A 3 -22.01 -37.89 79.94
C LYS A 3 -20.93 -37.33 79.09
N ARG A 4 -20.80 -37.82 77.86
CA ARG A 4 -19.97 -37.25 76.80
C ARG A 4 -20.85 -36.29 76.02
N ILE A 5 -20.45 -35.03 76.00
CA ILE A 5 -21.00 -33.98 75.15
C ILE A 5 -20.22 -34.01 73.82
N PHE A 6 -20.89 -34.25 72.70
CA PHE A 6 -20.36 -34.11 71.39
C PHE A 6 -20.58 -32.65 70.92
N ALA A 7 -19.51 -31.94 70.75
CA ALA A 7 -19.54 -30.63 70.11
C ALA A 7 -19.43 -30.81 68.59
N ILE A 8 -20.46 -30.40 67.84
CA ILE A 8 -20.47 -30.36 66.40
C ILE A 8 -19.85 -29.00 65.97
N LEU A 9 -18.64 -29.04 65.44
CA LEU A 9 -18.05 -27.88 64.77
C LEU A 9 -18.64 -27.76 63.34
N LEU A 10 -19.47 -26.74 63.12
CA LEU A 10 -19.89 -26.32 61.82
C LEU A 10 -18.72 -25.52 61.13
N LEU A 11 -18.00 -26.19 60.27
CA LEU A 11 -17.07 -25.48 59.31
C LEU A 11 -17.91 -24.85 58.22
N THR A 12 -18.13 -23.54 58.30
CA THR A 12 -18.58 -22.74 57.17
C THR A 12 -17.40 -22.52 56.24
N GLY A 13 -17.27 -23.39 55.24
CA GLY A 13 -16.34 -23.20 54.16
C GLY A 13 -16.83 -22.05 53.26
N TRP A 14 -16.11 -20.93 53.26
CA TRP A 14 -16.23 -19.90 52.23
C TRP A 14 -15.62 -20.46 50.95
N VAL A 15 -16.46 -20.88 50.01
CA VAL A 15 -16.05 -21.13 48.65
C VAL A 15 -15.87 -19.77 47.99
N THR A 16 -14.66 -19.24 48.01
CA THR A 16 -14.27 -18.17 47.11
C THR A 16 -14.20 -18.78 45.73
N THR A 17 -15.28 -18.65 44.96
CA THR A 17 -15.22 -18.78 43.48
C THR A 17 -14.35 -17.67 42.98
N THR A 18 -13.05 -17.93 42.79
CA THR A 18 -12.23 -17.17 41.87
C THR A 18 -12.88 -17.37 40.51
N LEU A 19 -13.62 -16.34 40.05
CA LEU A 19 -13.82 -16.09 38.63
C LEU A 19 -12.42 -15.91 38.06
N VAL A 20 -11.83 -17.02 37.61
CA VAL A 20 -10.78 -16.95 36.57
C VAL A 20 -11.54 -16.43 35.37
N GLY A 21 -11.49 -15.12 35.16
CA GLY A 21 -11.75 -14.53 33.86
C GLY A 21 -10.86 -15.33 32.90
N GLN A 22 -11.48 -16.15 32.06
CA GLN A 22 -10.82 -16.52 30.83
C GLN A 22 -10.50 -15.17 30.17
N GLU A 23 -9.26 -14.71 30.36
CA GLU A 23 -8.65 -13.91 29.31
C GLU A 23 -8.94 -14.75 28.06
N GLN A 24 -9.89 -14.28 27.25
CA GLN A 24 -9.91 -14.66 25.85
C GLN A 24 -8.49 -14.38 25.43
N ALA A 25 -7.73 -15.47 25.25
CA ALA A 25 -6.45 -15.39 24.59
C ALA A 25 -6.76 -14.61 23.31
N THR A 26 -6.37 -13.34 23.28
CA THR A 26 -6.38 -12.54 22.07
C THR A 26 -5.59 -13.42 21.12
N ARG A 27 -6.31 -14.04 20.17
CA ARG A 27 -5.72 -14.84 19.12
C ARG A 27 -4.67 -13.92 18.53
N LYS A 28 -3.39 -14.28 18.65
CA LYS A 28 -2.32 -13.55 17.98
C LYS A 28 -2.72 -13.54 16.53
N ASP A 29 -2.98 -12.36 15.98
CA ASP A 29 -3.66 -12.17 14.70
C ASP A 29 -2.83 -12.65 13.50
N SER A 30 -1.58 -13.02 13.67
CA SER A 30 -0.85 -13.87 12.74
C SER A 30 0.25 -14.62 13.47
N ASP A 31 0.37 -15.91 13.22
CA ASP A 31 1.54 -16.71 13.63
C ASP A 31 2.73 -16.46 12.66
N ARG A 32 2.53 -15.56 11.70
CA ARG A 32 3.55 -15.23 10.70
C ARG A 32 4.58 -14.31 11.32
N TRP A 33 5.83 -14.78 11.32
CA TRP A 33 6.98 -13.97 11.63
C TRP A 33 7.25 -12.97 10.50
N GLN A 34 7.92 -11.89 10.81
CA GLN A 34 8.48 -10.95 9.86
C GLN A 34 9.81 -10.44 10.38
N GLN A 35 10.70 -10.06 9.49
CA GLN A 35 12.02 -9.53 9.81
C GLN A 35 11.91 -8.12 10.38
N TYR A 36 13.00 -7.66 11.00
CA TYR A 36 13.10 -6.29 11.50
C TYR A 36 14.48 -5.72 11.25
N ALA A 37 14.56 -4.49 10.72
CA ALA A 37 15.82 -3.89 10.27
C ALA A 37 15.89 -2.41 10.66
N ASN A 38 16.73 -2.05 11.61
CA ASN A 38 16.97 -0.66 12.02
C ASN A 38 18.12 -0.06 11.23
N TYR A 39 17.86 1.07 10.57
CA TYR A 39 18.82 1.79 9.75
C TYR A 39 19.33 3.05 10.45
N TYR A 40 20.66 3.17 10.52
CA TYR A 40 21.36 4.38 10.94
C TYR A 40 22.25 4.82 9.77
N MET A 41 21.94 5.97 9.16
CA MET A 41 22.68 6.43 7.99
C MET A 41 23.17 7.87 8.17
N GLU A 42 24.41 8.12 7.75
CA GLU A 42 24.97 9.46 7.61
C GLU A 42 25.36 9.69 6.15
N ILE A 43 24.82 10.74 5.55
CA ILE A 43 24.93 11.05 4.13
C ILE A 43 25.57 12.42 3.95
N ASP A 44 26.58 12.50 3.13
CA ASP A 44 27.21 13.76 2.71
C ASP A 44 26.98 13.98 1.20
N MET A 45 26.07 14.91 0.88
CA MET A 45 25.68 15.22 -0.49
C MET A 45 26.60 16.27 -1.09
N ASN A 46 27.14 16.03 -2.27
CA ASN A 46 27.86 17.00 -3.09
C ASN A 46 27.00 17.41 -4.30
N VAL A 47 26.43 18.62 -4.23
CA VAL A 47 25.49 19.13 -5.25
C VAL A 47 26.16 19.55 -6.55
N GLU A 48 27.49 19.74 -6.57
CA GLU A 48 28.24 20.06 -7.79
C GLU A 48 28.45 18.81 -8.65
N THR A 49 28.79 17.68 -8.01
CA THR A 49 29.04 16.40 -8.70
C THR A 49 27.80 15.50 -8.77
N ASN A 50 26.73 15.84 -8.06
CA ASN A 50 25.53 15.03 -7.91
C ASN A 50 25.79 13.64 -7.34
N ARG A 51 26.76 13.54 -6.42
CA ARG A 51 27.16 12.33 -5.72
C ARG A 51 27.01 12.50 -4.22
N PHE A 52 26.85 11.41 -3.55
CA PHE A 52 26.85 11.39 -2.09
C PHE A 52 27.66 10.20 -1.57
N GLN A 53 28.32 10.43 -0.44
CA GLN A 53 28.94 9.39 0.35
C GLN A 53 27.98 9.00 1.46
N GLY A 54 27.85 7.71 1.70
CA GLY A 54 26.99 7.17 2.75
C GLY A 54 27.72 6.18 3.64
N VAL A 55 27.46 6.30 4.94
CA VAL A 55 27.78 5.29 5.94
C VAL A 55 26.45 4.76 6.45
N GLN A 56 26.27 3.44 6.38
CA GLN A 56 25.08 2.77 6.86
C GLN A 56 25.47 1.76 7.93
N LYS A 57 24.82 1.83 9.08
CA LYS A 57 24.76 0.78 10.07
C LYS A 57 23.34 0.21 10.05
N LEU A 58 23.21 -1.09 9.90
CA LEU A 58 21.94 -1.81 9.89
C LEU A 58 21.95 -2.86 11.00
N GLU A 59 20.99 -2.78 11.92
CA GLU A 59 20.74 -3.84 12.90
C GLU A 59 19.60 -4.70 12.39
N TYR A 60 19.92 -5.94 12.02
CA TYR A 60 18.96 -6.90 11.43
C TYR A 60 18.67 -8.03 12.39
N THR A 61 17.38 -8.28 12.65
CA THR A 61 16.90 -9.38 13.48
C THR A 61 16.24 -10.46 12.62
N ASN A 62 16.82 -11.66 12.65
CA ASN A 62 16.23 -12.82 11.99
C ASN A 62 15.11 -13.42 12.84
N ASN A 63 13.87 -13.03 12.58
CA ASN A 63 12.69 -13.58 13.26
C ASN A 63 12.14 -14.85 12.58
N SER A 64 12.78 -15.33 11.50
CA SER A 64 12.38 -16.56 10.83
C SER A 64 12.80 -17.81 11.62
N PRO A 65 12.22 -18.98 11.33
CA PRO A 65 12.70 -20.25 11.87
C PRO A 65 13.98 -20.76 11.17
N ASP A 66 14.43 -20.08 10.12
CA ASP A 66 15.51 -20.52 9.25
C ASP A 66 16.85 -19.89 9.64
N GLU A 67 17.95 -20.64 9.45
CA GLU A 67 19.31 -20.13 9.49
C GLU A 67 19.60 -19.40 8.17
N LEU A 68 20.05 -18.14 8.23
CA LEU A 68 20.34 -17.34 7.04
C LEU A 68 21.85 -17.30 6.79
N ASN A 69 22.27 -17.88 5.67
CA ASN A 69 23.68 -17.99 5.25
C ASN A 69 24.12 -16.88 4.29
N GLN A 70 23.18 -16.06 3.84
CA GLN A 70 23.39 -14.98 2.88
C GLN A 70 22.36 -13.89 3.11
N VAL A 71 22.69 -12.68 2.64
CA VAL A 71 21.77 -11.53 2.60
C VAL A 71 21.86 -10.85 1.24
N PHE A 72 20.80 -10.15 0.87
CA PHE A 72 20.73 -9.41 -0.37
C PHE A 72 20.38 -7.96 -0.10
N TYR A 73 20.94 -7.05 -0.93
CA TYR A 73 20.58 -5.64 -0.91
C TYR A 73 20.18 -5.19 -2.31
N HIS A 74 19.10 -4.42 -2.39
CA HIS A 74 18.73 -3.72 -3.60
C HIS A 74 19.60 -2.47 -3.79
N LEU A 75 20.14 -2.32 -4.99
CA LEU A 75 20.91 -1.17 -5.47
C LEU A 75 20.15 -0.52 -6.61
N TYR A 76 19.02 0.10 -6.30
CA TYR A 76 18.03 0.55 -7.28
C TYR A 76 18.57 1.55 -8.31
N PHE A 77 19.52 2.42 -7.94
CA PHE A 77 20.10 3.37 -8.88
C PHE A 77 20.85 2.72 -10.04
N ASN A 78 21.32 1.47 -9.87
CA ASN A 78 21.98 0.73 -10.94
C ASN A 78 21.04 0.43 -12.12
N ALA A 79 19.70 0.51 -11.93
CA ALA A 79 18.75 0.37 -13.02
C ALA A 79 18.82 1.51 -14.04
N PHE A 80 19.34 2.69 -13.65
CA PHE A 80 19.49 3.85 -14.51
C PHE A 80 20.86 3.88 -15.24
N GLN A 81 21.21 2.73 -15.83
CA GLN A 81 22.41 2.56 -16.64
C GLN A 81 22.06 1.93 -17.99
N PRO A 82 22.71 2.35 -19.09
CA PRO A 82 22.56 1.67 -20.37
C PRO A 82 22.78 0.16 -20.23
N GLU A 83 21.93 -0.62 -20.92
CA GLU A 83 21.92 -2.09 -20.91
C GLU A 83 21.48 -2.73 -19.57
N SER A 84 20.98 -1.94 -18.59
CA SER A 84 20.29 -2.51 -17.43
C SER A 84 19.01 -3.25 -17.84
N MET A 85 18.48 -4.13 -16.97
CA MET A 85 17.21 -4.81 -17.26
C MET A 85 16.06 -3.82 -17.47
N MET A 86 16.02 -2.72 -16.72
CA MET A 86 15.05 -1.63 -16.93
C MET A 86 15.18 -1.01 -18.31
N ASP A 87 16.40 -0.69 -18.78
CA ASP A 87 16.65 -0.12 -20.10
C ASP A 87 16.22 -1.08 -21.21
N VAL A 88 16.68 -2.34 -21.15
CA VAL A 88 16.34 -3.36 -22.15
C VAL A 88 14.83 -3.61 -22.20
N ARG A 89 14.18 -3.77 -21.03
CA ARG A 89 12.73 -3.97 -20.94
C ARG A 89 11.96 -2.81 -21.52
N SER A 90 12.36 -1.57 -21.19
CA SER A 90 11.69 -0.35 -21.67
C SER A 90 11.75 -0.18 -23.18
N ARG A 91 12.82 -0.67 -23.83
CA ARG A 91 12.99 -0.64 -25.28
C ARG A 91 12.32 -1.81 -26.01
N SER A 92 12.06 -2.92 -25.32
CA SER A 92 11.58 -4.16 -25.94
C SER A 92 10.08 -4.43 -25.77
N ILE A 93 9.44 -3.87 -24.74
CA ILE A 93 8.00 -4.03 -24.52
C ILE A 93 7.18 -3.32 -25.62
N GLN A 94 6.04 -3.89 -26.00
CA GLN A 94 5.23 -3.37 -27.13
C GLN A 94 4.62 -1.99 -26.85
N ASP A 95 4.28 -1.70 -25.59
CA ASP A 95 3.69 -0.45 -25.14
C ASP A 95 4.57 0.26 -24.08
N PRO A 96 5.75 0.78 -24.48
CA PRO A 96 6.72 1.33 -23.54
C PRO A 96 6.17 2.50 -22.75
N ASP A 97 6.55 2.59 -21.46
CA ASP A 97 6.29 3.80 -20.67
C ASP A 97 6.98 4.99 -21.33
N ARG A 98 6.19 5.99 -21.73
CA ARG A 98 6.67 7.20 -22.44
C ARG A 98 7.64 8.03 -21.59
N ARG A 99 7.65 7.83 -20.27
CA ARG A 99 8.59 8.50 -19.36
C ARG A 99 9.98 7.91 -19.49
N VAL A 100 10.09 6.62 -19.75
CA VAL A 100 11.35 5.86 -19.87
C VAL A 100 11.74 5.69 -21.34
N GLY A 101 11.01 4.90 -22.10
CA GLY A 101 11.30 4.60 -23.49
C GLY A 101 12.76 4.16 -23.71
N ASP A 102 13.49 4.91 -24.53
CA ASP A 102 14.91 4.70 -24.83
C ASP A 102 15.85 5.70 -24.09
N ARG A 103 15.34 6.41 -23.09
CA ARG A 103 16.09 7.49 -22.42
C ARG A 103 17.29 6.97 -21.63
N ILE A 104 17.17 5.82 -20.97
CA ILE A 104 18.27 5.25 -20.15
C ILE A 104 19.46 4.92 -21.04
N SER A 105 19.24 4.31 -22.21
CA SER A 105 20.32 3.97 -23.17
C SER A 105 21.12 5.17 -23.69
N LYS A 106 20.62 6.40 -23.48
CA LYS A 106 21.23 7.65 -23.96
C LYS A 106 21.93 8.45 -22.87
N LEU A 107 21.89 7.97 -21.60
CA LEU A 107 22.53 8.67 -20.49
C LEU A 107 24.04 8.65 -20.63
N SER A 108 24.69 9.80 -20.39
CA SER A 108 26.13 9.91 -20.26
C SER A 108 26.62 9.38 -18.90
N ASN A 109 27.91 9.25 -18.72
CA ASN A 109 28.51 8.79 -17.45
C ASN A 109 28.19 9.72 -16.26
N GLU A 110 27.91 10.98 -16.51
CA GLU A 110 27.53 11.98 -15.50
C GLU A 110 26.02 11.97 -15.22
N GLU A 111 25.22 11.32 -16.07
CA GLU A 111 23.76 11.26 -15.98
C GLU A 111 23.23 9.92 -15.50
N ILE A 112 24.04 8.85 -15.56
CA ILE A 112 23.64 7.53 -15.05
C ILE A 112 23.48 7.54 -13.53
N GLY A 113 22.68 6.60 -13.03
CA GLY A 113 22.60 6.28 -11.61
C GLY A 113 23.52 5.11 -11.26
N TYR A 114 24.08 5.13 -10.05
CA TYR A 114 24.72 3.96 -9.47
C TYR A 114 24.76 4.03 -7.95
N GLN A 115 24.89 2.86 -7.33
CA GLN A 115 25.24 2.67 -5.93
C GLN A 115 26.46 1.76 -5.91
N LYS A 116 27.60 2.29 -5.44
CA LYS A 116 28.88 1.58 -5.39
C LYS A 116 29.23 1.29 -3.95
N ILE A 117 29.38 0.02 -3.62
CA ILE A 117 29.70 -0.43 -2.28
C ILE A 117 31.24 -0.55 -2.15
N PHE A 118 31.80 0.05 -1.11
CA PHE A 118 33.23 0.02 -0.81
C PHE A 118 33.59 -1.03 0.24
N SER A 119 32.69 -1.19 1.22
CA SER A 119 32.88 -2.20 2.26
C SER A 119 31.52 -2.68 2.78
N LEU A 120 31.44 -3.94 3.17
CA LEU A 120 30.35 -4.53 3.92
C LEU A 120 30.95 -5.41 5.02
N LYS A 121 30.51 -5.20 6.26
CA LYS A 121 30.94 -5.98 7.42
C LYS A 121 29.72 -6.55 8.14
N GLN A 122 29.87 -7.76 8.66
CA GLN A 122 28.95 -8.38 9.62
C GLN A 122 29.65 -8.39 10.98
N ASP A 123 29.07 -7.73 11.98
CA ASP A 123 29.61 -7.65 13.36
C ASP A 123 31.09 -7.22 13.41
N GLY A 124 31.49 -6.31 12.51
CA GLY A 124 32.83 -5.78 12.38
C GLY A 124 33.75 -6.56 11.45
N GLU A 125 33.41 -7.76 11.04
CA GLU A 125 34.23 -8.61 10.16
C GLU A 125 33.80 -8.41 8.68
N GLN A 126 34.80 -8.30 7.78
CA GLN A 126 34.55 -8.08 6.34
C GLN A 126 33.79 -9.26 5.72
N VAL A 127 32.74 -8.96 4.95
CA VAL A 127 31.95 -9.94 4.20
C VAL A 127 32.28 -9.84 2.72
N GLU A 128 32.38 -10.99 2.05
CA GLU A 128 32.51 -11.05 0.59
C GLU A 128 31.13 -10.84 -0.06
N PHE A 129 31.09 -10.01 -1.09
CA PHE A 129 29.86 -9.73 -1.84
C PHE A 129 30.12 -9.59 -3.34
N GLU A 130 29.11 -9.81 -4.12
CA GLU A 130 29.06 -9.58 -5.57
C GLU A 130 27.86 -8.69 -5.90
N VAL A 131 28.01 -7.83 -6.91
CA VAL A 131 26.90 -7.02 -7.43
C VAL A 131 26.49 -7.55 -8.79
N VAL A 132 25.23 -7.99 -8.87
CA VAL A 132 24.62 -8.52 -10.09
C VAL A 132 23.46 -7.59 -10.45
N GLY A 133 23.63 -6.77 -11.48
CA GLY A 133 22.62 -5.79 -11.88
C GLY A 133 22.27 -4.81 -10.76
N THR A 134 21.04 -4.87 -10.28
CA THR A 134 20.52 -4.04 -9.18
C THR A 134 20.50 -4.75 -7.83
N VAL A 135 21.15 -5.91 -7.71
CA VAL A 135 21.20 -6.68 -6.47
C VAL A 135 22.64 -6.89 -6.04
N LEU A 136 22.92 -6.67 -4.75
CA LEU A 136 24.14 -7.10 -4.10
C LEU A 136 23.84 -8.41 -3.36
N GLU A 137 24.65 -9.43 -3.62
CA GLU A 137 24.61 -10.72 -2.95
C GLU A 137 25.80 -10.83 -1.99
N ALA A 138 25.53 -11.07 -0.71
CA ALA A 138 26.57 -11.21 0.31
C ALA A 138 26.46 -12.58 0.98
N LYS A 139 27.55 -13.36 0.91
CA LYS A 139 27.67 -14.62 1.63
C LYS A 139 28.23 -14.36 3.00
N LEU A 140 27.47 -14.70 4.04
CA LEU A 140 27.85 -14.41 5.41
C LEU A 140 29.00 -15.28 5.91
N ASN A 141 29.86 -14.70 6.74
CA ASN A 141 30.94 -15.42 7.42
C ASN A 141 30.37 -16.37 8.47
N GLU A 142 29.40 -15.87 9.25
CA GLU A 142 28.67 -16.63 10.24
C GLU A 142 27.17 -16.56 9.90
N PRO A 143 26.46 -17.69 9.84
CA PRO A 143 25.02 -17.70 9.59
C PRO A 143 24.23 -17.01 10.70
N ILE A 144 23.19 -16.26 10.34
CA ILE A 144 22.29 -15.63 11.31
C ILE A 144 21.28 -16.65 11.80
N GLN A 145 21.33 -16.97 13.08
CA GLN A 145 20.43 -17.95 13.67
C GLN A 145 19.02 -17.39 13.91
N PRO A 146 17.97 -18.25 14.01
CA PRO A 146 16.63 -17.82 14.41
C PRO A 146 16.63 -17.04 15.72
N GLY A 147 16.05 -15.82 15.71
CA GLY A 147 15.97 -14.90 16.83
C GLY A 147 17.24 -14.09 17.08
N GLU A 148 18.28 -14.25 16.28
CA GLU A 148 19.53 -13.50 16.40
C GLU A 148 19.43 -12.12 15.77
N THR A 149 20.12 -11.15 16.38
CA THR A 149 20.31 -9.80 15.81
C THR A 149 21.78 -9.62 15.48
N VAL A 150 22.08 -9.22 14.25
CA VAL A 150 23.43 -8.92 13.77
C VAL A 150 23.52 -7.49 13.28
N THR A 151 24.74 -6.95 13.22
CA THR A 151 25.00 -5.62 12.69
C THR A 151 25.71 -5.72 11.35
N PHE A 152 25.19 -4.99 10.36
CA PHE A 152 25.89 -4.75 9.10
C PHE A 152 26.37 -3.31 9.03
N ASP A 153 27.68 -3.12 8.81
CA ASP A 153 28.26 -1.81 8.56
C ASP A 153 28.66 -1.72 7.07
N MET A 154 28.21 -0.67 6.39
CA MET A 154 28.44 -0.47 4.96
C MET A 154 28.92 0.95 4.66
N GLU A 155 29.94 1.07 3.81
CA GLU A 155 30.36 2.32 3.20
C GLU A 155 30.06 2.29 1.71
N PHE A 156 29.39 3.34 1.20
CA PHE A 156 28.95 3.39 -0.20
C PHE A 156 28.99 4.79 -0.79
N GLU A 157 29.01 4.87 -2.11
CA GLU A 157 28.80 6.08 -2.89
C GLU A 157 27.59 5.90 -3.79
N GLY A 158 26.74 6.94 -3.89
CA GLY A 158 25.69 7.02 -4.87
C GLY A 158 25.91 8.17 -5.85
N GLN A 159 25.63 7.96 -7.14
CA GLN A 159 25.45 9.02 -8.13
C GLN A 159 23.98 9.14 -8.47
N VAL A 160 23.45 10.36 -8.30
CA VAL A 160 22.04 10.64 -8.56
C VAL A 160 21.80 10.72 -10.06
N PRO A 161 20.97 9.84 -10.65
CA PRO A 161 20.71 9.85 -12.08
C PRO A 161 19.96 11.11 -12.52
N LEU A 162 20.10 11.48 -13.78
CA LEU A 162 19.11 12.37 -14.40
C LEU A 162 17.72 11.73 -14.29
N GLN A 163 16.73 12.43 -13.77
CA GLN A 163 15.43 11.81 -13.50
C GLN A 163 14.76 11.28 -14.79
N ILE A 164 14.52 9.99 -14.79
CA ILE A 164 13.76 9.26 -15.81
C ILE A 164 12.48 8.69 -15.21
N ARG A 165 12.62 7.98 -14.10
CA ARG A 165 11.53 7.46 -13.28
C ARG A 165 11.78 7.82 -11.82
N ARG A 166 10.78 8.19 -11.08
CA ARG A 166 10.74 8.40 -9.61
C ARG A 166 11.99 9.09 -9.05
N SER A 167 13.12 8.40 -9.03
CA SER A 167 14.40 8.88 -8.47
C SER A 167 15.18 9.71 -9.49
N GLY A 168 15.89 10.70 -8.99
CA GLY A 168 16.84 11.44 -9.83
C GLY A 168 16.90 12.92 -9.53
N ARG A 169 17.58 13.60 -10.43
CA ARG A 169 17.82 15.05 -10.37
C ARG A 169 17.29 15.77 -11.60
N ASP A 170 17.15 17.08 -11.45
CA ASP A 170 16.83 18.00 -12.56
C ASP A 170 15.60 17.56 -13.35
N ASN A 171 14.49 17.32 -12.65
CA ASN A 171 13.27 16.84 -13.26
C ASN A 171 12.56 17.91 -14.11
N ARG A 172 11.52 17.50 -14.83
CA ARG A 172 10.76 18.38 -15.73
C ARG A 172 10.00 19.49 -15.02
N GLU A 173 9.79 19.39 -13.71
CA GLU A 173 9.13 20.40 -12.89
C GLU A 173 10.13 21.35 -12.22
N GLY A 174 11.42 21.14 -12.43
CA GLY A 174 12.48 21.99 -11.92
C GLY A 174 12.99 21.56 -10.54
N ILE A 175 12.55 20.43 -10.00
CA ILE A 175 13.02 19.93 -8.71
C ILE A 175 14.43 19.39 -8.87
N ARG A 176 15.31 19.83 -7.96
CA ARG A 176 16.73 19.50 -8.03
C ARG A 176 17.03 18.06 -7.69
N TYR A 177 16.46 17.53 -6.58
CA TYR A 177 16.65 16.14 -6.16
C TYR A 177 15.36 15.51 -5.70
N THR A 178 15.07 14.32 -6.24
CA THR A 178 14.04 13.39 -5.75
C THR A 178 14.75 12.09 -5.39
N MET A 179 14.96 11.87 -4.11
CA MET A 179 15.77 10.80 -3.56
C MET A 179 14.88 9.68 -3.04
N THR A 180 14.48 8.84 -3.95
CA THR A 180 13.68 7.64 -3.69
C THR A 180 14.52 6.43 -4.07
N GLN A 181 14.42 5.31 -3.34
CA GLN A 181 15.24 4.11 -3.56
C GLN A 181 16.76 4.42 -3.67
N TRP A 182 17.22 5.35 -2.86
CA TRP A 182 18.53 6.01 -3.01
C TRP A 182 19.66 5.33 -2.22
N TYR A 183 19.33 4.47 -1.25
CA TYR A 183 20.30 3.78 -0.39
C TYR A 183 20.33 2.28 -0.67
N PRO A 184 21.41 1.56 -0.33
CA PRO A 184 21.44 0.10 -0.35
C PRO A 184 20.42 -0.44 0.65
N LYS A 185 19.31 -1.01 0.14
CA LYS A 185 18.15 -1.47 0.93
C LYS A 185 18.19 -2.99 1.07
N LEU A 186 18.22 -3.50 2.31
CA LEU A 186 18.15 -4.93 2.57
C LEU A 186 16.86 -5.51 1.96
N ALA A 187 16.98 -6.61 1.23
CA ALA A 187 15.84 -7.33 0.69
C ALA A 187 15.03 -7.99 1.82
N GLU A 188 13.72 -8.10 1.64
CA GLU A 188 12.86 -8.83 2.59
C GLU A 188 13.08 -10.34 2.47
N TYR A 189 13.09 -11.01 3.63
CA TYR A 189 13.03 -12.47 3.74
C TYR A 189 11.76 -12.86 4.48
N ASP A 190 10.85 -13.51 3.79
CA ASP A 190 9.59 -13.96 4.36
C ASP A 190 9.41 -15.49 4.18
N TYR A 191 8.19 -15.98 4.42
CA TYR A 191 7.86 -17.41 4.29
C TYR A 191 8.03 -17.98 2.87
N GLN A 192 8.24 -17.13 1.86
CA GLN A 192 8.54 -17.52 0.47
C GLN A 192 10.06 -17.48 0.18
N GLY A 193 10.87 -17.02 1.13
CA GLY A 193 12.32 -16.84 0.98
C GLY A 193 12.71 -15.39 0.74
N TRP A 194 13.87 -15.15 0.14
CA TRP A 194 14.37 -13.82 -0.19
C TRP A 194 13.64 -13.23 -1.41
N HIS A 195 13.23 -11.98 -1.27
CA HIS A 195 12.67 -11.17 -2.35
C HIS A 195 13.75 -10.25 -2.91
N ALA A 196 14.68 -10.83 -3.67
CA ALA A 196 15.87 -10.15 -4.20
C ALA A 196 15.81 -10.03 -5.73
N ASP A 197 14.63 -9.74 -6.28
CA ASP A 197 14.43 -9.56 -7.71
C ASP A 197 15.14 -8.29 -8.20
N GLU A 198 15.72 -8.34 -9.41
CA GLU A 198 16.27 -7.16 -10.04
C GLU A 198 15.18 -6.12 -10.32
N TYR A 199 15.52 -4.84 -10.13
CA TYR A 199 14.58 -3.75 -10.36
C TYR A 199 14.41 -3.44 -11.85
N ILE A 200 13.19 -3.64 -12.33
CA ILE A 200 12.82 -3.41 -13.74
C ILE A 200 11.96 -2.15 -13.90
N GLY A 201 11.30 -1.69 -12.84
CA GLY A 201 10.61 -0.41 -12.86
C GLY A 201 9.18 -0.39 -12.29
N ARG A 202 8.84 -1.41 -11.49
CA ARG A 202 7.57 -1.46 -10.78
C ARG A 202 7.74 -1.04 -9.32
N GLU A 203 6.96 -1.63 -8.42
CA GLU A 203 6.84 -1.25 -7.04
C GLU A 203 7.84 -1.99 -6.13
N PHE A 204 7.76 -1.81 -4.83
CA PHE A 204 8.79 -2.18 -3.87
C PHE A 204 8.27 -3.06 -2.74
N TYR A 205 9.19 -3.71 -2.04
CA TYR A 205 8.93 -4.50 -0.86
C TYR A 205 10.08 -4.34 0.13
N GLY A 206 9.81 -4.03 1.39
CA GLY A 206 10.87 -3.69 2.35
C GLY A 206 10.61 -4.18 3.76
N VAL A 207 11.69 -4.36 4.50
CA VAL A 207 11.70 -4.81 5.88
C VAL A 207 11.25 -3.68 6.81
N TRP A 208 10.34 -3.96 7.73
CA TRP A 208 9.95 -3.03 8.79
C TRP A 208 11.10 -2.72 9.76
N GLY A 209 11.21 -1.47 10.17
CA GLY A 209 12.19 -1.04 11.17
C GLY A 209 12.16 0.45 11.47
N ASP A 210 13.09 0.88 12.27
CA ASP A 210 13.30 2.29 12.58
C ASP A 210 14.42 2.86 11.72
N TYR A 211 14.24 4.09 11.25
CA TYR A 211 15.23 4.79 10.44
C TYR A 211 15.70 6.06 11.18
N GLU A 212 17.00 6.16 11.41
CA GLU A 212 17.64 7.39 11.87
C GLU A 212 18.62 7.87 10.81
N ILE A 213 18.29 8.98 10.14
CA ILE A 213 19.00 9.45 8.96
C ILE A 213 19.50 10.87 9.18
N LYS A 214 20.80 11.08 8.93
CA LYS A 214 21.43 12.40 8.87
C LYS A 214 21.86 12.71 7.45
N ILE A 215 21.39 13.83 6.90
CA ILE A 215 21.69 14.29 5.55
C ILE A 215 22.37 15.65 5.63
N SER A 216 23.63 15.71 5.23
CA SER A 216 24.39 16.96 5.10
C SER A 216 24.34 17.43 3.65
N ILE A 217 23.73 18.60 3.41
CA ILE A 217 23.57 19.23 2.09
C ILE A 217 23.75 20.74 2.24
N ASP A 218 24.06 21.44 1.15
CA ASP A 218 24.28 22.89 1.13
C ASP A 218 23.10 23.64 1.76
N GLU A 219 23.42 24.72 2.53
CA GLU A 219 22.49 25.37 3.46
C GLU A 219 21.24 26.01 2.84
N GLU A 220 21.25 26.28 1.53
CA GLU A 220 20.12 26.80 0.78
C GLU A 220 19.04 25.74 0.48
N TYR A 221 19.38 24.44 0.50
CA TYR A 221 18.42 23.39 0.20
C TYR A 221 17.41 23.17 1.31
N VAL A 222 16.14 22.99 0.91
CA VAL A 222 15.05 22.62 1.80
C VAL A 222 14.71 21.16 1.55
N ILE A 223 14.71 20.33 2.59
CA ILE A 223 14.36 18.91 2.49
C ILE A 223 12.93 18.68 3.00
N GLY A 224 12.12 17.97 2.22
CA GLY A 224 10.90 17.28 2.65
C GLY A 224 11.08 15.78 2.51
N GLY A 225 10.53 14.97 3.42
CA GLY A 225 10.71 13.52 3.37
C GLY A 225 9.98 12.74 4.45
N THR A 226 10.30 11.46 4.51
CA THR A 226 9.86 10.50 5.51
C THR A 226 10.39 10.89 6.91
N GLY A 227 9.57 10.69 7.96
CA GLY A 227 10.01 10.83 9.34
C GLY A 227 9.90 12.24 9.92
N TYR A 228 10.33 12.36 11.15
CA TYR A 228 10.26 13.56 11.97
C TYR A 228 11.61 14.26 12.02
N LEU A 229 11.72 15.53 11.62
CA LEU A 229 12.94 16.31 11.78
C LEU A 229 13.22 16.58 13.28
N GLN A 230 14.38 16.15 13.76
CA GLN A 230 14.76 16.22 15.17
C GLN A 230 15.40 17.55 15.56
N ASN A 231 15.99 18.27 14.62
CA ASN A 231 16.73 19.50 14.87
C ASN A 231 16.18 20.75 14.15
N PRO A 232 14.86 21.04 14.22
CA PRO A 232 14.21 22.11 13.46
C PRO A 232 14.79 23.52 13.77
N LEU A 233 15.31 23.75 14.98
CA LEU A 233 15.90 25.04 15.37
C LEU A 233 17.34 25.24 14.86
N GLU A 234 18.02 24.17 14.43
CA GLU A 234 19.31 24.23 13.77
C GLU A 234 19.19 24.35 12.26
N ILE A 235 18.03 23.96 11.71
CA ILE A 235 17.72 23.96 10.29
C ILE A 235 16.94 25.21 9.87
N GLY A 236 15.83 25.52 10.52
CA GLY A 236 14.85 26.51 10.07
C GLY A 236 14.01 26.02 8.89
N HIS A 237 14.00 26.78 7.80
CA HIS A 237 13.27 26.44 6.56
C HIS A 237 11.79 26.12 6.76
N GLY A 238 11.13 26.72 7.77
CA GLY A 238 9.71 26.54 8.07
C GLY A 238 9.39 25.35 8.98
N TYR A 239 10.36 24.57 9.41
CA TYR A 239 10.14 23.46 10.36
C TYR A 239 9.96 23.93 11.81
N GLU A 240 10.51 25.10 12.16
CA GLU A 240 10.37 25.69 13.48
C GLU A 240 8.91 26.04 13.79
N ASN A 241 8.54 26.01 15.06
CA ASN A 241 7.24 26.48 15.49
C ASN A 241 7.17 28.02 15.53
N PRO A 242 6.00 28.63 15.34
CA PRO A 242 5.83 30.08 15.41
C PRO A 242 6.40 30.64 16.69
N GLY A 243 7.23 31.69 16.56
CA GLY A 243 7.85 32.38 17.69
C GLY A 243 9.14 31.74 18.23
N GLN A 244 9.57 30.62 17.72
CA GLN A 244 10.87 30.06 18.06
C GLN A 244 12.01 30.75 17.29
N THR A 245 13.17 30.83 17.91
CA THR A 245 14.36 31.43 17.28
C THR A 245 15.23 30.36 16.69
N VAL A 246 15.36 30.38 15.37
CA VAL A 246 16.28 29.53 14.62
C VAL A 246 17.72 29.99 14.83
N LYS A 247 18.62 29.03 15.06
CA LYS A 247 20.06 29.21 15.07
C LYS A 247 20.66 28.18 14.16
N LYS A 248 20.75 28.51 12.86
CA LYS A 248 21.30 27.59 11.87
C LYS A 248 22.70 27.13 12.27
N LYS A 249 22.89 25.82 12.25
CA LYS A 249 24.18 25.20 12.51
C LYS A 249 24.84 24.80 11.18
N VAL A 250 25.44 25.80 10.53
CA VAL A 250 26.12 25.60 9.25
C VAL A 250 27.56 25.14 9.48
N GLU A 251 27.92 24.00 8.91
CA GLU A 251 29.27 23.47 8.94
C GLU A 251 29.79 23.28 7.50
N ASN A 252 30.86 23.95 7.13
CA ASN A 252 31.43 23.92 5.77
C ASN A 252 30.42 24.30 4.66
N GLY A 253 29.50 25.22 4.93
CA GLY A 253 28.46 25.62 3.96
C GLY A 253 27.25 24.70 3.90
N LYS A 254 27.18 23.68 4.74
CA LYS A 254 26.09 22.68 4.77
C LYS A 254 25.28 22.74 6.07
N LEU A 255 24.01 22.35 5.97
CA LEU A 255 23.17 22.00 7.11
C LEU A 255 23.07 20.46 7.19
N THR A 256 23.08 19.92 8.40
CA THR A 256 22.86 18.49 8.65
C THR A 256 21.44 18.29 9.17
N TRP A 257 20.61 17.73 8.32
CA TRP A 257 19.21 17.39 8.61
C TRP A 257 19.15 16.04 9.32
N HIS A 258 18.52 15.97 10.49
CA HIS A 258 18.41 14.76 11.28
C HIS A 258 16.95 14.29 11.35
N PHE A 259 16.62 13.23 10.64
CA PHE A 259 15.29 12.63 10.62
C PHE A 259 15.25 11.32 11.40
N VAL A 260 14.10 11.06 12.05
CA VAL A 260 13.78 9.77 12.67
C VAL A 260 12.41 9.33 12.16
N ALA A 261 12.33 8.14 11.59
CA ALA A 261 11.10 7.54 11.11
C ALA A 261 10.90 6.17 11.79
N PRO A 262 10.03 6.10 12.82
CA PRO A 262 9.81 4.85 13.53
C PRO A 262 8.86 3.94 12.77
N ASN A 263 9.19 2.65 12.75
CA ASN A 263 8.34 1.58 12.24
C ASN A 263 7.84 1.84 10.81
N VAL A 264 8.76 2.03 9.89
CA VAL A 264 8.54 2.18 8.44
C VAL A 264 9.34 1.11 7.69
N HIS A 265 9.07 0.93 6.39
CA HIS A 265 9.80 -0.05 5.56
C HIS A 265 10.55 0.60 4.39
N ASP A 266 10.59 1.94 4.35
CA ASP A 266 11.38 2.74 3.40
C ASP A 266 11.59 4.15 3.93
N PHE A 267 12.54 4.88 3.31
CA PHE A 267 12.83 6.28 3.61
C PHE A 267 13.11 7.04 2.32
N ALA A 268 12.27 8.02 2.01
CA ALA A 268 12.42 8.87 0.83
C ALA A 268 12.50 10.34 1.23
N TRP A 269 13.17 11.15 0.42
CA TRP A 269 13.27 12.60 0.58
C TRP A 269 13.44 13.31 -0.76
N ALA A 270 13.08 14.57 -0.81
CA ALA A 270 13.39 15.45 -1.92
C ALA A 270 14.00 16.74 -1.41
N ALA A 271 14.84 17.38 -2.21
CA ALA A 271 15.51 18.63 -1.85
C ALA A 271 15.58 19.60 -3.02
N ASP A 272 15.25 20.85 -2.71
CA ASP A 272 15.34 21.95 -3.68
C ASP A 272 15.61 23.28 -2.96
N PRO A 273 16.47 24.17 -3.48
CA PRO A 273 16.70 25.49 -2.87
C PRO A 273 15.48 26.42 -3.00
N ASP A 274 14.62 26.18 -3.98
CA ASP A 274 13.43 26.98 -4.25
C ASP A 274 12.14 26.41 -3.66
N TYR A 275 12.22 25.41 -2.79
CA TYR A 275 11.03 24.92 -2.09
C TYR A 275 10.46 25.96 -1.13
N ALA A 276 9.16 26.23 -1.27
CA ALA A 276 8.32 26.75 -0.19
C ALA A 276 7.90 25.58 0.70
N HIS A 277 7.82 25.82 2.00
CA HIS A 277 7.36 24.85 2.98
C HIS A 277 6.18 25.43 3.76
N ASP A 278 4.99 24.95 3.48
CA ASP A 278 3.77 25.28 4.19
C ASP A 278 3.38 24.14 5.15
N LYS A 279 2.70 24.48 6.26
CA LYS A 279 2.22 23.52 7.27
C LYS A 279 0.77 23.74 7.61
N LEU A 280 0.04 22.65 7.84
CA LEU A 280 -1.30 22.66 8.43
C LEU A 280 -1.30 21.69 9.61
N THR A 281 -1.76 22.16 10.77
CA THR A 281 -1.95 21.29 11.94
C THR A 281 -3.42 20.94 12.05
N MET A 282 -3.73 19.65 11.96
CA MET A 282 -5.07 19.10 12.09
C MET A 282 -5.56 19.15 13.56
N ASP A 283 -6.85 19.02 13.78
CA ASP A 283 -7.47 19.04 15.13
C ASP A 283 -6.94 17.95 16.07
N ASN A 284 -6.52 16.79 15.52
CA ASN A 284 -5.91 15.69 16.28
C ASN A 284 -4.42 15.91 16.61
N GLY A 285 -3.85 17.06 16.21
CA GLY A 285 -2.46 17.44 16.42
C GLY A 285 -1.47 16.89 15.39
N MET A 286 -1.93 16.14 14.39
CA MET A 286 -1.11 15.70 13.24
C MET A 286 -0.72 16.92 12.38
N VAL A 287 0.49 16.92 11.82
CA VAL A 287 0.97 17.99 10.95
C VAL A 287 1.09 17.52 9.53
N LEU A 288 0.41 18.20 8.61
CA LEU A 288 0.58 18.03 7.18
C LEU A 288 1.61 19.06 6.70
N HIS A 289 2.68 18.58 6.06
CA HIS A 289 3.72 19.41 5.45
C HIS A 289 3.50 19.44 3.94
N PHE A 290 3.70 20.61 3.31
CA PHE A 290 3.57 20.80 1.87
C PHE A 290 4.83 21.48 1.34
N PHE A 291 5.51 20.81 0.40
CA PHE A 291 6.73 21.31 -0.22
C PHE A 291 6.48 21.49 -1.72
N HIS A 292 6.64 22.73 -2.20
CA HIS A 292 6.40 23.05 -3.60
C HIS A 292 7.33 24.16 -4.10
N GLN A 293 7.50 24.28 -5.40
CA GLN A 293 8.29 25.35 -6.01
C GLN A 293 7.68 26.72 -5.77
N LYS A 294 8.50 27.66 -5.29
CA LYS A 294 8.12 29.07 -5.12
C LYS A 294 7.74 29.68 -6.47
N GLY A 295 6.69 30.49 -6.47
CA GLY A 295 6.23 31.19 -7.66
C GLY A 295 5.53 30.31 -8.71
N GLN A 296 5.33 29.01 -8.42
CA GLN A 296 4.67 28.09 -9.33
C GLN A 296 3.44 27.47 -8.66
N ASN A 297 2.25 27.75 -9.22
CA ASN A 297 0.99 27.13 -8.82
C ASN A 297 0.63 27.24 -7.31
N GLU A 298 1.18 28.22 -6.61
CA GLU A 298 1.05 28.38 -5.14
C GLU A 298 -0.39 28.47 -4.67
N GLU A 299 -1.28 29.12 -5.43
CA GLU A 299 -2.69 29.24 -5.08
C GLU A 299 -3.37 27.86 -5.00
N ASN A 300 -3.04 26.96 -5.92
CA ASN A 300 -3.58 25.58 -5.91
C ASN A 300 -2.99 24.75 -4.77
N TRP A 301 -1.71 24.95 -4.42
CA TRP A 301 -1.11 24.32 -3.25
C TRP A 301 -1.77 24.77 -1.95
N LYS A 302 -2.05 26.08 -1.80
CA LYS A 302 -2.79 26.61 -0.65
C LYS A 302 -4.23 26.11 -0.61
N ALA A 303 -4.88 26.00 -1.77
CA ALA A 303 -6.24 25.44 -1.86
C ALA A 303 -6.29 23.94 -1.57
N LEU A 304 -5.20 23.21 -1.83
CA LEU A 304 -5.07 21.79 -1.51
C LEU A 304 -5.10 21.50 0.00
N MET A 305 -4.48 22.35 0.82
CA MET A 305 -4.24 22.08 2.24
C MET A 305 -5.52 21.71 3.02
N PRO A 306 -6.60 22.50 3.00
CA PRO A 306 -7.84 22.14 3.72
C PRO A 306 -8.58 20.95 3.09
N LEU A 307 -8.35 20.65 1.82
CA LEU A 307 -8.94 19.47 1.17
C LEU A 307 -8.19 18.20 1.53
N ALA A 308 -6.87 18.29 1.68
CA ALA A 308 -6.05 17.19 2.19
C ALA A 308 -6.42 16.85 3.64
N GLU A 309 -6.61 17.86 4.51
CA GLU A 309 -7.10 17.65 5.88
C GLU A 309 -8.41 16.84 5.90
N ARG A 310 -9.42 17.27 5.15
CA ARG A 310 -10.70 16.57 5.04
C ARG A 310 -10.56 15.15 4.47
N ALA A 311 -9.62 14.94 3.55
CA ALA A 311 -9.32 13.61 3.02
C ALA A 311 -8.75 12.68 4.09
N PHE A 312 -7.82 13.17 4.92
CA PHE A 312 -7.26 12.42 6.05
C PHE A 312 -8.29 12.15 7.14
N GLU A 313 -9.20 13.11 7.45
CA GLU A 313 -10.31 12.89 8.38
C GLU A 313 -11.21 11.75 7.92
N TYR A 314 -11.63 11.79 6.64
CA TYR A 314 -12.45 10.72 6.06
C TYR A 314 -11.72 9.36 6.06
N ALA A 315 -10.44 9.34 5.71
CA ALA A 315 -9.65 8.11 5.71
C ALA A 315 -9.51 7.52 7.12
N ASN A 316 -9.25 8.36 8.12
CA ASN A 316 -9.18 7.95 9.53
C ASN A 316 -10.48 7.31 10.02
N GLU A 317 -11.63 7.82 9.61
CA GLU A 317 -12.94 7.32 9.99
C GLU A 317 -13.29 6.01 9.28
N ASN A 318 -13.00 5.90 7.98
CA ASN A 318 -13.52 4.82 7.13
C ASN A 318 -12.51 3.71 6.83
N PHE A 319 -11.20 3.98 6.90
CA PHE A 319 -10.15 3.02 6.51
C PHE A 319 -9.18 2.66 7.63
N GLY A 320 -9.22 3.38 8.75
CA GLY A 320 -8.40 3.15 9.93
C GLY A 320 -7.60 4.38 10.33
N GLN A 321 -7.28 4.49 11.62
CA GLN A 321 -6.57 5.65 12.15
C GLN A 321 -5.12 5.66 11.69
N TYR A 322 -4.71 6.70 10.96
CA TYR A 322 -3.33 6.95 10.57
C TYR A 322 -2.40 6.99 11.80
N PRO A 323 -1.36 6.16 11.86
CA PRO A 323 -0.62 5.96 13.11
C PRO A 323 0.47 7.00 13.38
N TYR A 324 0.91 7.74 12.36
CA TYR A 324 1.98 8.73 12.51
C TYR A 324 1.41 10.13 12.81
N LYS A 325 2.27 11.05 13.29
CA LYS A 325 1.89 12.40 13.68
C LYS A 325 2.24 13.45 12.63
N GLN A 326 2.70 13.04 11.48
CA GLN A 326 2.95 13.91 10.33
C GLN A 326 2.75 13.15 9.02
N PHE A 327 2.55 13.93 7.94
CA PHE A 327 2.62 13.48 6.57
C PHE A 327 3.17 14.60 5.68
N SER A 328 4.04 14.27 4.71
CA SER A 328 4.66 15.24 3.81
C SER A 328 4.16 15.06 2.38
N VAL A 329 3.51 16.09 1.83
CA VAL A 329 3.14 16.17 0.41
C VAL A 329 4.20 16.99 -0.32
N ILE A 330 4.95 16.35 -1.21
CA ILE A 330 6.18 16.92 -1.78
C ILE A 330 6.07 16.98 -3.31
N GLN A 331 6.34 18.13 -3.89
CA GLN A 331 6.49 18.23 -5.35
C GLN A 331 7.79 17.54 -5.77
N GLY A 332 7.68 16.31 -6.28
CA GLY A 332 8.83 15.49 -6.69
C GLY A 332 8.88 15.20 -8.19
N GLY A 333 7.82 15.54 -8.94
CA GLY A 333 7.69 15.21 -10.37
C GLY A 333 7.41 13.73 -10.65
N ASP A 334 7.38 13.35 -11.92
CA ASP A 334 7.15 11.98 -12.45
C ASP A 334 5.73 11.39 -12.25
N GLY A 335 4.74 12.20 -11.92
CA GLY A 335 3.35 11.75 -11.68
C GLY A 335 3.00 11.75 -10.21
N GLY A 336 2.96 10.60 -9.60
CA GLY A 336 2.82 10.38 -8.18
C GLY A 336 3.63 9.17 -7.75
N MET A 337 3.97 9.11 -6.46
CA MET A 337 4.62 7.99 -5.82
C MET A 337 4.49 8.10 -4.31
N GLU A 338 4.13 7.00 -3.72
CA GLU A 338 3.98 6.77 -2.29
C GLU A 338 5.30 6.42 -1.61
N TYR A 339 5.44 6.90 -0.37
CA TYR A 339 6.48 6.49 0.58
C TYR A 339 5.93 6.59 2.00
N PRO A 340 6.39 5.77 2.97
CA PRO A 340 5.92 5.90 4.34
C PRO A 340 6.04 7.35 4.85
N MET A 341 4.95 7.88 5.42
CA MET A 341 4.83 9.24 5.95
C MET A 341 5.03 10.38 4.93
N SER A 342 5.10 10.08 3.63
CA SER A 342 5.31 11.11 2.60
C SER A 342 4.87 10.65 1.22
N THR A 343 4.64 11.61 0.32
CA THR A 343 4.40 11.33 -1.09
C THR A 343 5.13 12.31 -1.98
N MET A 344 5.60 11.82 -3.14
CA MET A 344 6.21 12.63 -4.19
C MET A 344 5.22 12.79 -5.34
N ILE A 345 4.77 14.03 -5.62
CA ILE A 345 3.74 14.27 -6.62
C ILE A 345 4.15 15.30 -7.67
N THR A 346 3.48 15.25 -8.81
CA THR A 346 3.56 16.30 -9.83
C THR A 346 2.77 17.53 -9.36
N GLY A 347 3.44 18.68 -9.18
CA GLY A 347 2.88 19.89 -8.56
C GLY A 347 2.18 20.86 -9.52
N ASN A 348 2.41 20.74 -10.83
CA ASN A 348 2.00 21.75 -11.81
C ASN A 348 0.75 21.39 -12.63
N ARG A 349 -0.09 20.43 -12.18
CA ARG A 349 -1.25 19.96 -12.94
C ARG A 349 -2.57 20.28 -12.25
N GLY A 350 -3.63 20.43 -13.05
CA GLY A 350 -4.99 20.63 -12.56
C GLY A 350 -5.59 19.42 -11.80
N SER A 351 -4.86 18.30 -11.74
CA SER A 351 -5.22 17.09 -10.98
C SER A 351 -4.54 16.99 -9.61
N LEU A 352 -3.97 18.10 -9.08
CA LEU A 352 -3.18 18.11 -7.84
C LEU A 352 -3.90 17.41 -6.67
N LEU A 353 -5.18 17.75 -6.43
CA LEU A 353 -5.96 17.11 -5.37
C LEU A 353 -6.13 15.59 -5.58
N GLY A 354 -6.47 15.17 -6.79
CA GLY A 354 -6.71 13.75 -7.09
C GLY A 354 -5.45 12.89 -6.92
N VAL A 355 -4.30 13.40 -7.38
CA VAL A 355 -3.01 12.73 -7.18
C VAL A 355 -2.65 12.71 -5.69
N THR A 356 -2.77 13.84 -4.99
CA THR A 356 -2.48 13.88 -3.54
C THR A 356 -3.33 12.89 -2.74
N ILE A 357 -4.63 12.77 -3.03
CA ILE A 357 -5.49 11.81 -2.33
C ILE A 357 -5.05 10.37 -2.63
N HIS A 358 -4.74 10.06 -3.88
CA HIS A 358 -4.32 8.71 -4.27
C HIS A 358 -3.01 8.34 -3.57
N GLU A 359 -1.98 9.15 -3.73
CA GLU A 359 -0.67 8.88 -3.15
C GLU A 359 -0.66 8.90 -1.61
N ALA A 360 -1.48 9.76 -0.98
CA ALA A 360 -1.60 9.76 0.47
C ALA A 360 -2.29 8.50 1.01
N LEU A 361 -3.24 7.94 0.27
CA LEU A 361 -3.94 6.72 0.70
C LEU A 361 -3.10 5.44 0.57
N HIS A 362 -2.07 5.44 -0.24
CA HIS A 362 -1.06 4.39 -0.20
C HIS A 362 -0.43 4.25 1.19
N ASP A 363 -0.40 5.32 2.01
CA ASP A 363 0.07 5.20 3.38
C ASP A 363 -0.84 4.31 4.26
N TRP A 364 -2.11 4.09 3.87
CA TRP A 364 -2.94 3.04 4.46
C TRP A 364 -2.67 1.66 3.85
N TYR A 365 -2.61 1.56 2.50
CA TYR A 365 -2.63 0.27 1.80
C TYR A 365 -1.26 -0.25 1.36
N HIS A 366 -0.18 0.53 1.59
CA HIS A 366 1.21 0.13 1.45
C HIS A 366 2.07 0.64 2.61
N GLY A 367 2.07 1.94 2.92
CA GLY A 367 2.92 2.53 3.96
C GLY A 367 2.70 1.97 5.37
N VAL A 368 1.49 1.49 5.68
CA VAL A 368 1.11 0.86 6.97
C VAL A 368 0.76 -0.61 6.81
N LEU A 369 0.17 -1.01 5.68
CA LEU A 369 -0.11 -2.40 5.32
C LEU A 369 0.90 -2.88 4.27
N GLY A 370 2.14 -3.16 4.68
CA GLY A 370 3.31 -3.41 3.81
C GLY A 370 3.22 -4.69 3.00
N ASN A 371 2.23 -4.82 2.12
CA ASN A 371 2.11 -5.95 1.20
C ASN A 371 3.26 -5.97 0.19
N ASN A 372 3.55 -7.15 -0.36
CA ASN A 372 4.53 -7.31 -1.42
C ASN A 372 3.96 -6.80 -2.76
N GLU A 373 4.31 -5.59 -3.16
CA GLU A 373 3.81 -4.96 -4.38
C GLU A 373 4.32 -5.63 -5.66
N ALA A 374 5.47 -6.30 -5.61
CA ALA A 374 5.94 -7.06 -6.75
C ALA A 374 5.00 -8.23 -7.09
N LEU A 375 4.47 -8.91 -6.05
CA LEU A 375 3.58 -10.07 -6.20
C LEU A 375 2.10 -9.71 -6.21
N THR A 376 1.70 -8.66 -5.48
CA THR A 376 0.29 -8.32 -5.26
C THR A 376 0.01 -6.82 -5.42
N PRO A 377 0.40 -6.19 -6.55
CA PRO A 377 0.25 -4.74 -6.74
C PRO A 377 -1.20 -4.26 -6.66
N TRP A 378 -2.16 -5.13 -6.91
CA TRP A 378 -3.59 -4.83 -6.84
C TRP A 378 -4.10 -4.62 -5.40
N MET A 379 -3.42 -5.16 -4.38
CA MET A 379 -3.78 -4.95 -2.98
C MET A 379 -3.40 -3.54 -2.50
N ASP A 380 -2.37 -2.98 -3.09
CA ASP A 380 -1.98 -1.60 -2.89
C ASP A 380 -2.75 -0.66 -3.83
N GLU A 381 -2.44 -0.66 -5.10
CA GLU A 381 -2.99 0.25 -6.12
C GLU A 381 -4.51 0.14 -6.28
N GLY A 382 -5.04 -1.09 -6.20
CA GLY A 382 -6.47 -1.34 -6.34
C GLY A 382 -7.27 -0.85 -5.15
N PHE A 383 -6.81 -1.11 -3.92
CA PHE A 383 -7.49 -0.64 -2.71
C PHE A 383 -7.37 0.87 -2.55
N THR A 384 -6.20 1.42 -2.87
CA THR A 384 -5.98 2.87 -2.94
C THR A 384 -6.88 3.54 -3.98
N SER A 385 -7.01 2.97 -5.18
CA SER A 385 -7.93 3.48 -6.23
C SER A 385 -9.38 3.44 -5.78
N TYR A 386 -9.81 2.38 -5.09
CA TYR A 386 -11.14 2.27 -4.51
C TYR A 386 -11.37 3.35 -3.44
N ALA A 387 -10.48 3.47 -2.47
CA ALA A 387 -10.59 4.41 -1.36
C ALA A 387 -10.52 5.87 -1.82
N SER A 388 -9.59 6.21 -2.72
CA SER A 388 -9.48 7.56 -3.30
C SER A 388 -10.72 7.95 -4.10
N GLY A 389 -11.36 6.99 -4.76
CA GLY A 389 -12.65 7.18 -5.41
C GLY A 389 -13.76 7.57 -4.42
N ARG A 390 -13.82 6.93 -3.25
CA ARG A 390 -14.77 7.26 -2.17
C ARG A 390 -14.52 8.65 -1.60
N ILE A 391 -13.27 8.98 -1.23
CA ILE A 391 -12.92 10.32 -0.73
C ILE A 391 -13.26 11.40 -1.77
N SER A 392 -12.91 11.17 -3.04
CA SER A 392 -13.20 12.13 -4.11
C SER A 392 -14.71 12.38 -4.30
N ARG A 393 -15.57 11.39 -4.08
CA ARG A 393 -17.04 11.58 -4.06
C ARG A 393 -17.46 12.38 -2.84
N HIS A 394 -16.99 12.01 -1.65
CA HIS A 394 -17.29 12.70 -0.40
C HIS A 394 -16.94 14.20 -0.46
N LEU A 395 -15.75 14.55 -0.94
CA LEU A 395 -15.33 15.94 -1.08
C LEU A 395 -16.16 16.74 -2.10
N ARG A 396 -16.67 16.11 -3.16
CA ARG A 396 -17.52 16.76 -4.17
C ARG A 396 -18.98 16.90 -3.74
N SER A 397 -19.50 15.99 -2.94
CA SER A 397 -20.89 15.99 -2.46
C SER A 397 -21.09 16.88 -1.23
N ASP A 398 -20.05 17.61 -0.81
CA ASP A 398 -20.04 18.43 0.42
C ASP A 398 -20.49 17.64 1.67
N GLY A 399 -20.09 16.35 1.71
CA GLY A 399 -20.38 15.43 2.81
C GLY A 399 -21.76 14.76 2.77
N SER A 400 -22.60 15.05 1.78
CA SER A 400 -23.82 14.29 1.56
C SER A 400 -23.49 13.03 0.76
N GLU A 401 -23.29 11.89 1.42
CA GLU A 401 -23.23 10.60 0.74
C GLU A 401 -24.66 10.19 0.36
N GLU A 402 -24.99 10.24 -0.94
CA GLU A 402 -26.05 9.37 -1.44
C GLU A 402 -25.51 7.94 -1.38
N THR A 403 -26.19 7.09 -0.62
CA THR A 403 -26.00 5.63 -0.64
C THR A 403 -26.42 5.09 -2.00
N THR A 404 -25.62 5.33 -3.01
CA THR A 404 -25.75 4.67 -4.30
C THR A 404 -24.92 3.40 -4.24
N ILE A 405 -25.57 2.26 -4.42
CA ILE A 405 -24.91 0.97 -4.69
C ILE A 405 -23.77 1.26 -5.67
N GLU A 406 -22.56 0.96 -5.25
CA GLU A 406 -21.36 1.27 -6.05
C GLU A 406 -21.45 0.52 -7.39
N ASN A 407 -21.83 1.23 -8.41
CA ASN A 407 -21.94 0.66 -9.75
C ASN A 407 -20.53 0.55 -10.37
N ILE A 408 -20.29 -0.55 -11.06
CA ILE A 408 -19.09 -0.80 -11.90
C ILE A 408 -18.89 0.29 -12.97
N GLY A 409 -19.86 1.19 -13.18
CA GLY A 409 -19.75 2.38 -14.02
C GLY A 409 -18.78 3.48 -13.55
N THR A 410 -17.99 3.23 -12.50
CA THR A 410 -16.85 4.10 -12.10
C THR A 410 -15.76 4.13 -13.18
N PRO A 411 -14.87 5.12 -13.21
CA PRO A 411 -13.74 5.13 -14.14
C PRO A 411 -12.86 3.87 -14.06
N ALA A 412 -12.65 3.33 -12.86
CA ALA A 412 -11.92 2.07 -12.66
C ALA A 412 -12.64 0.88 -13.31
N GLY A 413 -13.95 0.74 -13.09
CA GLY A 413 -14.77 -0.28 -13.74
C GLY A 413 -14.76 -0.16 -15.26
N GLY A 414 -14.86 1.06 -15.79
CA GLY A 414 -14.80 1.31 -17.22
C GLY A 414 -13.46 0.93 -17.87
N SER A 415 -12.33 1.05 -17.16
CA SER A 415 -11.03 0.59 -17.65
C SER A 415 -10.94 -0.93 -17.65
N TYR A 416 -11.41 -1.58 -16.59
CA TYR A 416 -11.45 -3.05 -16.47
C TYR A 416 -12.35 -3.67 -17.55
N LEU A 417 -13.57 -3.16 -17.76
CA LEU A 417 -14.47 -3.69 -18.78
C LEU A 417 -13.91 -3.67 -20.20
N ARG A 418 -13.05 -2.69 -20.52
CA ARG A 418 -12.38 -2.66 -21.83
C ARG A 418 -11.35 -3.77 -21.99
N ILE A 419 -10.62 -4.12 -20.92
CA ILE A 419 -9.60 -5.17 -20.98
C ILE A 419 -10.21 -6.56 -20.85
N ALA A 420 -11.25 -6.72 -20.03
CA ALA A 420 -11.94 -7.99 -19.79
C ALA A 420 -12.60 -8.59 -21.05
N THR A 421 -12.83 -7.78 -22.08
CA THR A 421 -13.32 -8.20 -23.40
C THR A 421 -12.23 -8.31 -24.45
N SER A 422 -10.96 -8.29 -24.04
CA SER A 422 -9.79 -8.33 -24.91
C SER A 422 -8.88 -9.52 -24.56
N ASP A 423 -8.04 -9.91 -25.49
CA ASP A 423 -7.08 -11.03 -25.32
C ASP A 423 -5.80 -10.59 -24.56
N ILE A 424 -5.76 -9.37 -24.02
CA ILE A 424 -4.58 -8.83 -23.33
C ILE A 424 -4.72 -8.82 -21.80
N GLU A 425 -5.86 -9.25 -21.25
CA GLU A 425 -6.03 -9.35 -19.80
C GLU A 425 -5.13 -10.45 -19.22
N GLU A 426 -4.46 -10.13 -18.12
CA GLU A 426 -3.66 -11.08 -17.33
C GLU A 426 -4.21 -11.17 -15.90
N PRO A 427 -4.04 -12.30 -15.19
CA PRO A 427 -4.50 -12.46 -13.82
C PRO A 427 -3.89 -11.42 -12.86
N LEU A 428 -4.61 -11.04 -11.81
CA LEU A 428 -4.09 -10.16 -10.75
C LEU A 428 -2.88 -10.75 -10.03
N SER A 429 -2.74 -12.08 -10.03
CA SER A 429 -1.61 -12.82 -9.45
C SER A 429 -0.33 -12.79 -10.30
N THR A 430 -0.34 -12.13 -11.45
CA THR A 430 0.85 -11.96 -12.28
C THR A 430 1.83 -11.03 -11.55
N HIS A 431 3.10 -11.43 -11.44
CA HIS A 431 4.15 -10.59 -10.89
C HIS A 431 4.21 -9.25 -11.65
N SER A 432 4.36 -8.13 -10.95
CA SER A 432 4.23 -6.77 -11.50
C SER A 432 5.14 -6.52 -12.71
N ASP A 433 6.37 -7.02 -12.68
CA ASP A 433 7.34 -6.88 -13.78
C ASP A 433 7.15 -7.90 -14.91
N HIS A 434 6.32 -8.93 -14.74
CA HIS A 434 6.12 -10.00 -15.71
C HIS A 434 4.94 -9.77 -16.66
N TYR A 435 4.14 -8.74 -16.45
CA TYR A 435 3.08 -8.40 -17.39
C TYR A 435 3.64 -8.16 -18.80
N ASN A 436 2.96 -8.71 -19.81
CA ASN A 436 3.37 -8.57 -21.21
C ASN A 436 3.21 -7.14 -21.74
N LEU A 437 2.27 -6.38 -21.15
CA LEU A 437 1.97 -5.00 -21.52
C LEU A 437 1.85 -4.11 -20.28
N ASN A 438 2.33 -2.87 -20.37
CA ASN A 438 2.12 -1.85 -19.33
C ASN A 438 0.63 -1.53 -19.13
N GLY A 439 -0.15 -1.51 -20.23
CA GLY A 439 -1.60 -1.29 -20.17
C GLY A 439 -2.35 -2.44 -19.47
N ALA A 440 -1.89 -3.68 -19.61
CA ALA A 440 -2.42 -4.82 -18.89
C ALA A 440 -2.14 -4.70 -17.38
N TYR A 441 -0.89 -4.42 -17.00
CA TYR A 441 -0.51 -4.14 -15.61
C TYR A 441 -1.37 -3.03 -14.98
N SER A 442 -1.39 -1.85 -15.63
CA SER A 442 -2.11 -0.69 -15.08
C SER A 442 -3.61 -0.98 -14.88
N THR A 443 -4.25 -1.67 -15.85
CA THR A 443 -5.67 -2.02 -15.71
C THR A 443 -5.88 -3.09 -14.64
N ALA A 444 -5.00 -4.07 -14.53
CA ALA A 444 -5.07 -5.11 -13.51
C ALA A 444 -4.90 -4.52 -12.11
N ALA A 445 -3.78 -3.86 -11.84
CA ALA A 445 -3.46 -3.34 -10.51
C ALA A 445 -4.51 -2.31 -10.04
N TYR A 446 -4.71 -1.25 -10.81
CA TYR A 446 -5.61 -0.13 -10.44
C TYR A 446 -7.09 -0.47 -10.67
N GLY A 447 -7.45 -0.82 -11.92
CA GLY A 447 -8.84 -0.96 -12.34
C GLY A 447 -9.51 -2.21 -11.78
N LYS A 448 -8.97 -3.39 -12.10
CA LYS A 448 -9.52 -4.67 -11.63
C LYS A 448 -9.39 -4.82 -10.12
N GLY A 449 -8.29 -4.33 -9.51
CA GLY A 449 -8.13 -4.31 -8.07
C GLY A 449 -9.20 -3.47 -7.35
N ALA A 450 -9.53 -2.27 -7.86
CA ALA A 450 -10.62 -1.48 -7.32
C ALA A 450 -11.99 -2.15 -7.52
N VAL A 451 -12.20 -2.81 -8.66
CA VAL A 451 -13.43 -3.58 -8.93
C VAL A 451 -13.53 -4.79 -8.00
N TRP A 452 -12.43 -5.44 -7.63
CA TRP A 452 -12.42 -6.51 -6.63
C TRP A 452 -13.05 -6.03 -5.31
N MET A 453 -12.65 -4.88 -4.80
CA MET A 453 -13.20 -4.33 -3.55
C MET A 453 -14.67 -3.91 -3.69
N SER A 454 -15.03 -3.29 -4.80
CA SER A 454 -16.42 -2.88 -5.08
C SER A 454 -17.36 -4.10 -5.22
N GLN A 455 -16.95 -5.11 -5.97
CA GLN A 455 -17.72 -6.35 -6.14
C GLN A 455 -17.79 -7.18 -4.86
N LEU A 456 -16.77 -7.13 -4.01
CA LEU A 456 -16.83 -7.76 -2.69
C LEU A 456 -17.97 -7.19 -1.85
N GLY A 457 -18.17 -5.86 -1.88
CA GLY A 457 -19.32 -5.22 -1.24
C GLY A 457 -20.65 -5.76 -1.74
N TYR A 458 -20.79 -6.01 -3.05
CA TYR A 458 -21.97 -6.66 -3.60
C TYR A 458 -22.16 -8.10 -3.07
N VAL A 459 -21.07 -8.86 -2.91
CA VAL A 459 -21.11 -10.27 -2.46
C VAL A 459 -21.48 -10.41 -0.99
N ILE A 460 -20.92 -9.58 -0.11
CA ILE A 460 -21.03 -9.71 1.35
C ILE A 460 -21.92 -8.65 2.01
N GLY A 461 -22.33 -7.62 1.26
CA GLY A 461 -23.00 -6.41 1.74
C GLY A 461 -22.00 -5.28 2.03
N GLU A 462 -22.41 -4.04 1.73
CA GLU A 462 -21.54 -2.86 1.87
C GLU A 462 -21.12 -2.61 3.32
N GLU A 463 -22.02 -2.77 4.28
CA GLU A 463 -21.71 -2.62 5.71
C GLU A 463 -20.64 -3.63 6.17
N ALA A 464 -20.74 -4.88 5.72
CA ALA A 464 -19.73 -5.91 6.05
C ALA A 464 -18.38 -5.60 5.39
N ARG A 465 -18.37 -5.09 4.15
CA ARG A 465 -17.14 -4.65 3.48
C ARG A 465 -16.49 -3.50 4.26
N ASP A 466 -17.23 -2.47 4.62
CA ASP A 466 -16.68 -1.29 5.32
C ASP A 466 -16.13 -1.66 6.70
N LYS A 467 -16.85 -2.49 7.45
CA LYS A 467 -16.34 -3.07 8.69
C LYS A 467 -15.10 -3.92 8.46
N GLY A 468 -15.07 -4.70 7.38
CA GLY A 468 -13.93 -5.53 7.00
C GLY A 468 -12.69 -4.71 6.66
N LEU A 469 -12.82 -3.55 6.02
CA LEU A 469 -11.70 -2.63 5.74
C LEU A 469 -11.05 -2.13 7.03
N LEU A 470 -11.86 -1.69 8.00
CA LEU A 470 -11.36 -1.26 9.32
C LEU A 470 -10.70 -2.41 10.10
N GLU A 471 -11.30 -3.60 10.06
CA GLU A 471 -10.74 -4.80 10.70
C GLU A 471 -9.43 -5.24 10.04
N TYR A 472 -9.35 -5.17 8.71
CA TYR A 472 -8.15 -5.48 7.93
C TYR A 472 -7.00 -4.55 8.32
N PHE A 473 -7.23 -3.23 8.33
CA PHE A 473 -6.24 -2.25 8.74
C PHE A 473 -5.77 -2.51 10.18
N ASN A 474 -6.69 -2.68 11.13
CA ASN A 474 -6.34 -2.86 12.54
C ASN A 474 -5.60 -4.17 12.83
N THR A 475 -5.92 -5.24 12.09
CA THR A 475 -5.28 -6.56 12.25
C THR A 475 -3.88 -6.60 11.63
N TRP A 476 -3.71 -5.94 10.48
CA TRP A 476 -2.53 -6.11 9.64
C TRP A 476 -1.60 -4.89 9.58
N LYS A 477 -1.94 -3.78 10.21
CA LYS A 477 -1.02 -2.63 10.28
C LYS A 477 0.36 -3.03 10.79
N PHE A 478 1.41 -2.50 10.15
CA PHE A 478 2.82 -2.80 10.41
C PHE A 478 3.22 -4.27 10.17
N LYS A 479 2.53 -4.92 9.25
CA LYS A 479 2.80 -6.29 8.83
C LYS A 479 2.80 -6.39 7.30
N HIS A 480 3.05 -7.61 6.81
CA HIS A 480 3.05 -7.95 5.39
C HIS A 480 1.86 -8.85 5.05
N PRO A 481 0.65 -8.30 4.85
CA PRO A 481 -0.51 -9.10 4.47
C PRO A 481 -0.42 -9.58 3.02
N ASN A 482 -1.06 -10.73 2.75
CA ASN A 482 -1.20 -11.29 1.40
C ASN A 482 -2.70 -11.46 1.04
N PRO A 483 -3.04 -11.90 -0.19
CA PRO A 483 -4.43 -12.07 -0.62
C PRO A 483 -5.30 -12.95 0.28
N ASN A 484 -4.71 -13.98 0.89
CA ASN A 484 -5.47 -14.84 1.80
C ASN A 484 -5.74 -14.16 3.14
N ASP A 485 -4.83 -13.32 3.61
CA ASP A 485 -4.99 -12.60 4.87
C ASP A 485 -6.16 -11.63 4.81
N VAL A 486 -6.25 -10.85 3.73
CA VAL A 486 -7.35 -9.93 3.52
C VAL A 486 -8.67 -10.68 3.37
N LEU A 487 -8.69 -11.77 2.61
CA LEU A 487 -9.88 -12.59 2.42
C LEU A 487 -10.42 -13.14 3.75
N ARG A 488 -9.54 -13.68 4.61
CA ARG A 488 -9.91 -14.22 5.93
C ARG A 488 -10.52 -13.17 6.88
N VAL A 489 -10.12 -11.91 6.74
CA VAL A 489 -10.78 -10.83 7.49
C VAL A 489 -12.23 -10.66 7.02
N PHE A 490 -12.46 -10.59 5.71
CA PHE A 490 -13.81 -10.41 5.16
C PHE A 490 -14.72 -11.63 5.42
N GLU A 491 -14.17 -12.85 5.41
CA GLU A 491 -14.91 -14.06 5.82
C GLU A 491 -15.35 -14.00 7.29
N ARG A 492 -14.47 -13.60 8.19
CA ARG A 492 -14.81 -13.44 9.62
C ARG A 492 -15.89 -12.40 9.84
N VAL A 493 -15.84 -11.29 9.11
CA VAL A 493 -16.79 -10.18 9.28
C VAL A 493 -18.15 -10.51 8.68
N SER A 494 -18.18 -11.16 7.52
CA SER A 494 -19.42 -11.50 6.80
C SER A 494 -20.05 -12.83 7.25
N GLY A 495 -19.23 -13.76 7.76
CA GLY A 495 -19.65 -15.15 8.00
C GLY A 495 -19.84 -15.98 6.74
N LEU A 496 -19.34 -15.52 5.60
CA LEU A 496 -19.44 -16.18 4.29
C LEU A 496 -18.10 -16.77 3.87
N GLU A 497 -18.12 -17.89 3.12
CA GLU A 497 -16.94 -18.48 2.50
C GLU A 497 -16.62 -17.75 1.20
N LEU A 498 -15.39 -17.24 1.06
CA LEU A 498 -14.96 -16.39 -0.04
C LEU A 498 -13.77 -16.95 -0.84
N ASP A 499 -13.25 -18.13 -0.55
CA ASP A 499 -12.11 -18.73 -1.29
C ASP A 499 -12.35 -18.75 -2.80
N TRP A 500 -13.58 -19.06 -3.23
CA TRP A 500 -13.99 -19.05 -4.62
C TRP A 500 -13.85 -17.66 -5.27
N TYR A 501 -14.07 -16.59 -4.50
CA TYR A 501 -13.99 -15.22 -4.99
C TYR A 501 -12.56 -14.88 -5.42
N ASN A 502 -11.58 -15.15 -4.55
CA ASN A 502 -10.17 -14.99 -4.92
C ASN A 502 -9.75 -15.94 -6.03
N GLU A 503 -10.18 -17.23 -5.98
CA GLU A 503 -9.83 -18.20 -7.01
C GLU A 503 -10.16 -17.69 -8.42
N TYR A 504 -11.35 -17.16 -8.60
CA TYR A 504 -11.78 -16.64 -9.90
C TYR A 504 -11.25 -15.24 -10.20
N PHE A 505 -11.33 -14.33 -9.25
CA PHE A 505 -11.04 -12.92 -9.50
C PHE A 505 -9.53 -12.62 -9.58
N VAL A 506 -8.74 -13.25 -8.72
CA VAL A 506 -7.29 -12.99 -8.58
C VAL A 506 -6.47 -13.88 -9.51
N TYR A 507 -6.79 -15.18 -9.57
CA TYR A 507 -5.96 -16.16 -10.27
C TYR A 507 -6.41 -16.47 -11.70
N THR A 508 -7.48 -15.84 -12.20
CA THR A 508 -7.97 -16.06 -13.57
C THR A 508 -8.37 -14.75 -14.25
N THR A 509 -8.60 -14.84 -15.56
CA THR A 509 -9.21 -13.78 -16.38
C THR A 509 -10.68 -14.08 -16.71
N LYS A 510 -11.32 -14.97 -15.95
CA LYS A 510 -12.72 -15.28 -16.12
C LYS A 510 -13.60 -14.10 -15.68
N ASN A 511 -14.58 -13.77 -16.48
CA ASN A 511 -15.47 -12.64 -16.24
C ASN A 511 -16.86 -13.07 -15.76
N ILE A 512 -17.58 -12.10 -15.21
CA ILE A 512 -18.97 -12.21 -14.74
C ILE A 512 -19.88 -11.80 -15.88
N ASP A 513 -20.79 -12.67 -16.27
CA ASP A 513 -21.83 -12.37 -17.25
C ASP A 513 -23.05 -13.25 -17.00
N TYR A 514 -24.19 -12.63 -16.75
CA TYR A 514 -25.47 -13.27 -16.49
C TYR A 514 -26.56 -12.64 -17.33
N GLY A 515 -27.51 -13.48 -17.82
CA GLY A 515 -28.61 -13.03 -18.63
C GLY A 515 -29.97 -13.53 -18.12
N VAL A 516 -31.03 -12.84 -18.50
CA VAL A 516 -32.39 -13.36 -18.42
C VAL A 516 -32.69 -14.06 -19.73
N GLN A 517 -32.67 -15.41 -19.70
CA GLN A 517 -32.88 -16.23 -20.89
C GLN A 517 -34.35 -16.25 -21.31
N ASN A 518 -35.28 -16.33 -20.32
CA ASN A 518 -36.69 -16.47 -20.62
C ASN A 518 -37.57 -15.89 -19.50
N VAL A 519 -38.75 -15.37 -19.87
CA VAL A 519 -39.82 -14.90 -18.97
C VAL A 519 -41.14 -15.36 -19.52
N VAL A 520 -41.82 -16.30 -18.85
CA VAL A 520 -43.07 -16.92 -19.33
C VAL A 520 -44.16 -16.78 -18.27
N GLY A 521 -45.26 -16.13 -18.65
CA GLY A 521 -46.44 -16.05 -17.80
C GLY A 521 -47.30 -17.31 -17.90
N GLU A 522 -47.61 -17.93 -16.76
CA GLU A 522 -48.50 -19.08 -16.64
C GLU A 522 -49.64 -18.80 -15.65
N GLY A 523 -50.76 -18.34 -16.15
CA GLY A 523 -51.89 -17.99 -15.30
C GLY A 523 -51.63 -16.75 -14.44
N LYS A 524 -51.41 -16.92 -13.13
CA LYS A 524 -51.06 -15.84 -12.21
C LYS A 524 -49.55 -15.79 -11.90
N GLN A 525 -48.81 -16.79 -12.31
CA GLN A 525 -47.38 -16.88 -12.07
C GLN A 525 -46.58 -16.49 -13.31
N THR A 526 -45.39 -16.00 -13.08
CA THR A 526 -44.42 -15.74 -14.13
C THR A 526 -43.14 -16.54 -13.83
N ASN A 527 -42.78 -17.44 -14.73
CA ASN A 527 -41.55 -18.22 -14.64
C ASN A 527 -40.41 -17.46 -15.30
N VAL A 528 -39.30 -17.30 -14.57
CA VAL A 528 -38.09 -16.62 -15.03
C VAL A 528 -36.97 -17.65 -15.09
N THR A 529 -36.28 -17.71 -16.24
CA THR A 529 -35.07 -18.51 -16.43
C THR A 529 -33.89 -17.58 -16.58
N LEU A 530 -32.90 -17.69 -15.68
CA LEU A 530 -31.61 -17.00 -15.75
C LEU A 530 -30.57 -17.92 -16.40
N GLU A 531 -29.58 -17.33 -17.07
CA GLU A 531 -28.44 -18.04 -17.60
C GLU A 531 -27.12 -17.45 -17.10
N LYS A 532 -26.14 -18.29 -16.81
CA LYS A 532 -24.77 -17.92 -16.53
C LYS A 532 -23.97 -18.00 -17.83
N ILE A 533 -23.63 -16.86 -18.42
CA ILE A 533 -22.90 -16.73 -19.67
C ILE A 533 -21.40 -16.72 -19.39
N GLY A 534 -20.98 -15.89 -18.43
CA GLY A 534 -19.57 -15.81 -18.01
C GLY A 534 -19.11 -17.04 -17.22
N LEU A 535 -17.80 -17.15 -17.06
CA LEU A 535 -17.20 -18.30 -16.37
C LEU A 535 -16.97 -18.08 -14.88
N MET A 536 -16.97 -16.83 -14.42
CA MET A 536 -16.90 -16.51 -12.99
C MET A 536 -18.31 -16.55 -12.39
N PRO A 537 -18.57 -17.40 -11.39
CA PRO A 537 -19.86 -17.43 -10.71
C PRO A 537 -20.00 -16.24 -9.76
N MET A 538 -21.25 -15.74 -9.61
CA MET A 538 -21.62 -14.69 -8.65
C MET A 538 -23.00 -14.99 -8.06
N PRO A 539 -23.30 -14.56 -6.82
CA PRO A 539 -24.69 -14.46 -6.37
C PRO A 539 -25.46 -13.45 -7.25
N VAL A 540 -26.76 -13.62 -7.36
CA VAL A 540 -27.55 -12.80 -8.27
C VAL A 540 -28.77 -12.20 -7.53
N ASP A 541 -28.96 -10.89 -7.67
CA ASP A 541 -30.19 -10.18 -7.34
C ASP A 541 -30.99 -9.90 -8.63
N VAL A 542 -32.25 -10.31 -8.66
CA VAL A 542 -33.21 -9.95 -9.71
C VAL A 542 -34.23 -9.00 -9.12
N VAL A 543 -34.25 -7.76 -9.58
CA VAL A 543 -35.22 -6.76 -9.15
C VAL A 543 -36.40 -6.79 -10.08
N VAL A 544 -37.57 -7.16 -9.55
CA VAL A 544 -38.86 -7.13 -10.25
C VAL A 544 -39.54 -5.81 -9.94
N THR A 545 -39.89 -5.05 -10.99
CA THR A 545 -40.65 -3.82 -10.84
C THR A 545 -42.05 -4.03 -11.38
N TYR A 546 -43.04 -3.91 -10.51
CA TYR A 546 -44.47 -4.04 -10.87
C TYR A 546 -45.01 -2.79 -11.54
N LYS A 547 -46.17 -2.91 -12.19
CA LYS A 547 -46.82 -1.80 -12.93
C LYS A 547 -47.18 -0.60 -12.04
N ASP A 548 -47.42 -0.83 -10.77
CA ASP A 548 -47.69 0.22 -9.77
C ASP A 548 -46.43 0.91 -9.22
N GLY A 549 -45.23 0.48 -9.66
CA GLY A 549 -43.96 1.02 -9.26
C GLY A 549 -43.35 0.34 -8.02
N THR A 550 -44.05 -0.59 -7.39
CA THR A 550 -43.49 -1.38 -6.30
C THR A 550 -42.39 -2.32 -6.81
N LYS A 551 -41.41 -2.66 -5.92
CA LYS A 551 -40.28 -3.52 -6.25
C LYS A 551 -40.25 -4.70 -5.32
N GLU A 552 -39.68 -5.80 -5.82
CA GLU A 552 -39.37 -7.00 -5.06
C GLU A 552 -38.00 -7.53 -5.52
N VAL A 553 -37.17 -7.95 -4.60
CA VAL A 553 -35.82 -8.48 -4.88
C VAL A 553 -35.83 -9.98 -4.73
N HIS A 554 -35.49 -10.71 -5.78
CA HIS A 554 -35.30 -12.16 -5.77
C HIS A 554 -33.81 -12.44 -5.73
N TYR A 555 -33.32 -13.02 -4.63
CA TYR A 555 -31.89 -13.27 -4.38
C TYR A 555 -31.56 -14.76 -4.45
N MET A 556 -30.52 -15.09 -5.17
CA MET A 556 -29.94 -16.43 -5.29
C MET A 556 -28.47 -16.38 -4.86
N ALA A 557 -28.15 -16.95 -3.70
CA ALA A 557 -26.76 -17.14 -3.27
C ALA A 557 -26.08 -18.24 -4.07
N LEU A 558 -24.75 -18.26 -4.07
CA LEU A 558 -23.98 -19.41 -4.53
C LEU A 558 -23.87 -20.42 -3.38
N ARG A 559 -24.08 -21.71 -3.67
CA ARG A 559 -23.94 -22.78 -2.68
C ARG A 559 -22.56 -22.80 -2.00
N MET A 560 -21.50 -22.38 -2.70
CA MET A 560 -20.15 -22.33 -2.16
C MET A 560 -19.94 -21.21 -1.14
N MET A 561 -20.80 -20.19 -1.09
CA MET A 561 -20.76 -19.13 -0.07
C MET A 561 -21.15 -19.63 1.31
N ARG A 562 -21.90 -20.74 1.41
CA ARG A 562 -22.42 -21.33 2.64
C ARG A 562 -23.25 -20.39 3.51
N GLY A 563 -23.86 -19.41 2.90
CA GLY A 563 -24.71 -18.39 3.51
C GLY A 563 -25.17 -17.36 2.48
N GLU A 564 -25.79 -16.32 2.98
CA GLU A 564 -26.33 -15.22 2.16
C GLU A 564 -25.96 -13.86 2.73
N LYS A 565 -25.81 -12.86 1.88
CA LYS A 565 -25.66 -11.48 2.33
C LYS A 565 -26.95 -10.96 2.98
N PRO A 566 -26.88 -9.98 3.91
CA PRO A 566 -28.07 -9.30 4.43
C PRO A 566 -28.81 -8.54 3.31
N ALA A 567 -30.08 -8.21 3.55
CA ALA A 567 -30.84 -7.33 2.65
C ALA A 567 -30.25 -5.90 2.69
N GLU A 568 -30.02 -5.31 1.52
CA GLU A 568 -29.40 -3.97 1.40
C GLU A 568 -30.44 -2.86 1.17
N THR A 569 -31.69 -3.23 0.84
CA THR A 569 -32.79 -2.30 0.66
C THR A 569 -33.98 -2.68 1.54
N ASN A 570 -34.95 -1.75 1.69
CA ASN A 570 -36.22 -2.01 2.37
C ASN A 570 -37.26 -2.67 1.46
N ASP A 571 -36.93 -2.96 0.21
CA ASP A 571 -37.81 -3.66 -0.70
C ASP A 571 -38.07 -5.10 -0.21
N PRO A 572 -39.27 -5.66 -0.41
CA PRO A 572 -39.52 -7.07 -0.13
C PRO A 572 -38.47 -7.96 -0.80
N ARG A 573 -37.94 -8.92 -0.05
CA ARG A 573 -36.91 -9.82 -0.55
C ARG A 573 -37.31 -11.27 -0.42
N VAL A 574 -37.22 -12.00 -1.53
CA VAL A 574 -37.42 -13.44 -1.61
C VAL A 574 -36.07 -14.10 -1.80
N VAL A 575 -35.66 -14.92 -0.83
CA VAL A 575 -34.44 -15.71 -0.94
C VAL A 575 -34.78 -17.08 -1.52
N HIS A 576 -34.16 -17.37 -2.66
CA HIS A 576 -34.34 -18.65 -3.34
C HIS A 576 -33.28 -19.68 -2.89
N PRO A 577 -33.49 -20.98 -3.19
CA PRO A 577 -32.44 -21.99 -3.00
C PRO A 577 -31.13 -21.60 -3.72
N ASP A 578 -30.00 -21.92 -3.10
CA ASP A 578 -28.68 -21.59 -3.63
C ASP A 578 -28.48 -22.08 -5.07
N TRP A 579 -27.89 -21.25 -5.92
CA TRP A 579 -27.52 -21.64 -7.27
C TRP A 579 -26.26 -22.53 -7.24
N PRO A 580 -26.36 -23.82 -7.64
CA PRO A 580 -25.16 -24.64 -7.85
C PRO A 580 -24.39 -24.09 -9.05
N TRP A 581 -23.16 -23.59 -8.81
CA TRP A 581 -22.39 -22.85 -9.82
C TRP A 581 -22.12 -23.62 -11.13
N THR A 582 -22.20 -24.95 -11.08
CA THR A 582 -22.08 -25.82 -12.26
C THR A 582 -23.30 -25.81 -13.16
N ASN A 583 -24.47 -25.38 -12.65
CA ASN A 583 -25.67 -25.30 -13.46
C ASN A 583 -25.60 -24.09 -14.38
N PRO A 584 -25.81 -24.25 -15.69
CA PRO A 584 -25.77 -23.11 -16.63
C PRO A 584 -26.97 -22.20 -16.50
N THR A 585 -28.09 -22.70 -15.98
CA THR A 585 -29.35 -21.96 -15.82
C THR A 585 -29.94 -22.11 -14.43
N TYR A 586 -30.77 -21.15 -14.04
CA TYR A 586 -31.54 -21.18 -12.81
C TYR A 586 -33.01 -20.71 -13.10
N GLU A 587 -33.98 -21.43 -12.55
CA GLU A 587 -35.40 -21.12 -12.75
C GLU A 587 -36.08 -20.78 -11.42
N PHE A 588 -36.89 -19.76 -11.41
CA PHE A 588 -37.74 -19.38 -10.29
C PHE A 588 -39.07 -18.79 -10.77
N SER A 589 -40.04 -18.75 -9.87
CA SER A 589 -41.40 -18.21 -10.19
C SER A 589 -41.69 -16.98 -9.34
N ILE A 590 -42.40 -16.03 -9.95
CA ILE A 590 -42.93 -14.81 -9.36
C ILE A 590 -44.47 -14.96 -9.36
N ASP A 591 -45.13 -14.72 -8.21
CA ASP A 591 -46.58 -14.83 -8.03
C ASP A 591 -47.35 -13.59 -8.50
#